data_a775389f16b086c6f558c1758527345a
#
_entry.id   a775389f16b086c6f558c1758527345a
#
_cell.length_a   1.000
_cell.length_b   1.000
_cell.length_c   1.000
_cell.angle_alpha   90.00
_cell.angle_beta   90.00
_cell.angle_gamma   90.00
#
_symmetry.space_group_name_H-M   'P 1'
#
loop_
_entity.id
_entity.type
_entity.pdbx_description
1 polymer ?
#
loop_
_entity_poly.entity_id
_entity_poly.type
_entity_poly.pdbx_seq_one_letter_code
_entity_poly.pdbx_strand_id
1 'polypeptide(L)'
;MHDILRRLDERRAAARAGGGEKRIAAQHAKGKLTARERLELLFDEGSFEEWDMFVEHRSSDFGMAEQRIPGDGVVTGFGTIKGRLVFAFSQDFTVFGGSLSEAHAEKICKVMDQAMKVGAPIIGLNDSGGARIQEGVASLAGYADVFQRNVLASGVIPQLSLIMGPCAGGAVYSPAMTDFIFMVKDSSYMFVTGPDVVKTVTHETVTQEELGGAVTHTTKSGVADLAFENDIEALLETRRFIDFLPPSNREQPPTRPTSDPVDRAEPSLDTLVPANPNKPYDMKELIEKVVDDGDFFELQRDYARNILTGFARLDGAPIGIVANQPMVLAGCLDIASSTKAARFVRFCDCFNIPIVTFVDVPGFLPGTAQEFGGIIKHGAKLLFAFAEATVPKVTLITRKAYGGAYDVMSSKHLRGDVNYAWPTAEIAVMGPKGAVEIIFRADLGDPRKIEERTEEYRDKFANPFVAASRGFVDDVIMPRNTRRRLIRSLAMLRNKKLENPWKKHDNLPL
;
A
#
# COMPACT_ATOMS: atom_id res chain seq x y z
N MET A 1 -38.28 21.13 29.25
CA MET A 1 -36.86 20.77 28.94
C MET A 1 -36.60 19.29 29.18
N HIS A 2 -36.86 18.73 30.37
CA HIS A 2 -36.60 17.32 30.68
C HIS A 2 -37.22 16.31 29.70
N ASP A 3 -38.50 16.53 29.31
CA ASP A 3 -39.17 15.66 28.34
C ASP A 3 -38.57 15.75 26.94
N ILE A 4 -38.07 16.91 26.56
CA ILE A 4 -37.40 17.09 25.25
C ILE A 4 -36.08 16.35 25.25
N LEU A 5 -35.29 16.46 26.31
CA LEU A 5 -34.00 15.75 26.44
C LEU A 5 -34.23 14.22 26.51
N ARG A 6 -35.21 13.76 27.23
CA ARG A 6 -35.56 12.34 27.25
C ARG A 6 -35.95 11.80 25.89
N ARG A 7 -36.73 12.53 25.09
CA ARG A 7 -37.06 12.16 23.70
C ARG A 7 -35.80 12.12 22.80
N LEU A 8 -34.82 13.04 23.00
CA LEU A 8 -33.56 13.00 22.29
C LEU A 8 -32.78 11.73 22.62
N ASP A 9 -32.70 11.39 23.93
CA ASP A 9 -31.98 10.19 24.37
C ASP A 9 -32.66 8.91 23.84
N GLU A 10 -33.98 8.84 23.84
CA GLU A 10 -34.76 7.73 23.26
C GLU A 10 -34.48 7.58 21.76
N ARG A 11 -34.44 8.69 21.00
CA ARG A 11 -34.12 8.65 19.55
C ARG A 11 -32.67 8.26 19.29
N ARG A 12 -31.71 8.73 20.09
CA ARG A 12 -30.30 8.33 20.01
C ARG A 12 -30.14 6.85 20.33
N ALA A 13 -30.81 6.34 21.34
CA ALA A 13 -30.81 4.92 21.70
C ALA A 13 -31.37 4.06 20.56
N ALA A 14 -32.48 4.46 19.94
CA ALA A 14 -33.04 3.79 18.78
C ALA A 14 -32.08 3.76 17.57
N ALA A 15 -31.41 4.88 17.28
CA ALA A 15 -30.42 4.96 16.21
C ALA A 15 -29.21 4.06 16.49
N ARG A 16 -28.72 4.01 17.73
CA ARG A 16 -27.61 3.15 18.14
C ARG A 16 -27.95 1.66 18.12
N ALA A 17 -29.22 1.29 18.27
CA ALA A 17 -29.67 -0.09 18.21
C ALA A 17 -29.54 -0.72 16.81
N GLY A 18 -29.36 0.08 15.76
CA GLY A 18 -29.19 -0.37 14.39
C GLY A 18 -30.24 -1.41 13.98
N GLY A 19 -29.84 -2.60 13.56
CA GLY A 19 -30.73 -3.70 13.19
C GLY A 19 -31.34 -4.45 14.37
N GLY A 20 -31.07 -4.05 15.62
CA GLY A 20 -31.59 -4.62 16.84
C GLY A 20 -30.79 -5.79 17.42
N GLU A 21 -31.04 -6.12 18.68
CA GLU A 21 -30.23 -7.07 19.47
C GLU A 21 -30.03 -8.43 18.80
N LYS A 22 -31.04 -8.98 18.14
CA LYS A 22 -30.95 -10.30 17.47
C LYS A 22 -29.92 -10.29 16.34
N ARG A 23 -29.89 -9.21 15.54
CA ARG A 23 -28.93 -9.09 14.42
C ARG A 23 -27.52 -8.76 14.90
N ILE A 24 -27.44 -7.96 15.98
CA ILE A 24 -26.16 -7.69 16.67
C ILE A 24 -25.55 -8.98 17.21
N ALA A 25 -26.35 -9.78 17.94
CA ALA A 25 -25.91 -11.08 18.44
C ALA A 25 -25.47 -12.04 17.34
N ALA A 26 -26.16 -12.03 16.19
CA ALA A 26 -25.76 -12.83 15.03
C ALA A 26 -24.44 -12.34 14.40
N GLN A 27 -24.13 -11.04 14.48
CA GLN A 27 -22.86 -10.46 14.05
C GLN A 27 -21.72 -10.93 14.98
N HIS A 28 -21.90 -10.81 16.28
CA HIS A 28 -20.94 -11.28 17.29
C HIS A 28 -20.70 -12.79 17.24
N ALA A 29 -21.74 -13.59 16.99
CA ALA A 29 -21.61 -15.05 16.83
C ALA A 29 -20.69 -15.45 15.65
N LYS A 30 -20.48 -14.57 14.69
CA LYS A 30 -19.53 -14.73 13.58
C LYS A 30 -18.13 -14.18 13.88
N GLY A 31 -17.86 -13.75 15.10
CA GLY A 31 -16.61 -13.12 15.49
C GLY A 31 -16.42 -11.69 14.97
N LYS A 32 -17.49 -11.04 14.50
CA LYS A 32 -17.45 -9.69 13.91
C LYS A 32 -17.96 -8.66 14.92
N LEU A 33 -17.34 -7.50 14.93
CA LEU A 33 -17.82 -6.34 15.68
C LEU A 33 -18.95 -5.62 14.91
N THR A 34 -19.75 -4.85 15.62
CA THR A 34 -20.72 -3.92 15.01
C THR A 34 -20.01 -2.71 14.41
N ALA A 35 -20.70 -1.97 13.55
CA ALA A 35 -20.16 -0.76 12.94
C ALA A 35 -19.68 0.27 13.98
N ARG A 36 -20.39 0.42 15.09
CA ARG A 36 -20.04 1.37 16.18
C ARG A 36 -18.87 0.89 17.01
N GLU A 37 -18.85 -0.39 17.41
CA GLU A 37 -17.72 -0.99 18.13
C GLU A 37 -16.41 -0.87 17.35
N ARG A 38 -16.48 -1.03 16.02
CA ARG A 38 -15.32 -0.82 15.14
C ARG A 38 -14.79 0.62 15.21
N LEU A 39 -15.68 1.62 15.18
CA LEU A 39 -15.30 3.02 15.29
C LEU A 39 -14.77 3.39 16.68
N GLU A 40 -15.35 2.83 17.74
CA GLU A 40 -14.87 3.00 19.11
C GLU A 40 -13.45 2.48 19.32
N LEU A 41 -13.08 1.37 18.65
CA LEU A 41 -11.70 0.84 18.66
C LEU A 41 -10.76 1.58 17.72
N LEU A 42 -11.28 2.10 16.60
CA LEU A 42 -10.46 2.82 15.62
C LEU A 42 -10.01 4.17 16.15
N PHE A 43 -10.89 4.93 16.80
CA PHE A 43 -10.62 6.27 17.29
C PHE A 43 -10.06 6.28 18.71
N ASP A 44 -9.48 7.39 19.10
CA ASP A 44 -9.10 7.65 20.48
C ASP A 44 -10.35 7.74 21.35
N GLU A 45 -10.28 7.25 22.58
CA GLU A 45 -11.41 7.18 23.51
C GLU A 45 -12.10 8.52 23.63
N GLY A 46 -13.44 8.53 23.42
CA GLY A 46 -14.28 9.72 23.54
C GLY A 46 -14.12 10.77 22.44
N SER A 47 -13.28 10.51 21.40
CA SER A 47 -13.04 11.48 20.33
C SER A 47 -14.00 11.41 19.16
N PHE A 48 -14.78 10.33 19.06
CA PHE A 48 -15.66 10.12 17.90
C PHE A 48 -16.90 10.98 17.96
N GLU A 49 -17.11 11.79 16.92
CA GLU A 49 -18.30 12.63 16.69
C GLU A 49 -19.09 12.08 15.51
N GLU A 50 -20.23 11.49 15.81
CA GLU A 50 -21.13 10.92 14.78
C GLU A 50 -21.95 11.99 14.10
N TRP A 51 -21.99 11.96 12.76
CA TRP A 51 -22.85 12.78 11.94
C TRP A 51 -23.97 11.97 11.29
N ASP A 52 -25.12 12.63 11.06
CA ASP A 52 -26.26 12.07 10.32
C ASP A 52 -26.84 10.78 10.96
N MET A 53 -26.75 10.67 12.29
CA MET A 53 -27.31 9.55 13.07
C MET A 53 -28.80 9.34 12.79
N PHE A 54 -29.56 10.38 12.48
CA PHE A 54 -31.00 10.35 12.29
C PHE A 54 -31.45 10.31 10.83
N VAL A 55 -30.53 10.23 9.89
CA VAL A 55 -30.85 10.10 8.46
C VAL A 55 -31.47 8.74 8.19
N GLU A 56 -32.55 8.73 7.42
CA GLU A 56 -33.28 7.53 7.00
C GLU A 56 -33.36 7.50 5.46
N HIS A 57 -33.56 6.29 4.89
CA HIS A 57 -33.80 6.16 3.45
C HIS A 57 -35.14 6.82 3.07
N ARG A 58 -35.29 7.09 1.77
CA ARG A 58 -36.48 7.78 1.19
C ARG A 58 -37.39 6.84 0.41
N SER A 59 -37.05 5.55 0.32
CA SER A 59 -37.82 4.57 -0.43
C SER A 59 -39.13 4.25 0.26
N SER A 60 -40.20 4.12 -0.54
CA SER A 60 -41.54 3.73 -0.09
C SER A 60 -41.98 2.37 -0.66
N ASP A 61 -41.31 1.85 -1.67
CA ASP A 61 -41.68 0.65 -2.39
C ASP A 61 -41.23 -0.63 -1.64
N PHE A 62 -41.82 -1.76 -1.99
CA PHE A 62 -41.46 -3.08 -1.45
C PHE A 62 -41.42 -3.18 0.09
N GLY A 63 -42.35 -2.48 0.77
CA GLY A 63 -42.43 -2.48 2.24
C GLY A 63 -41.35 -1.66 2.95
N MET A 64 -40.62 -0.81 2.21
CA MET A 64 -39.61 0.03 2.82
C MET A 64 -40.18 1.20 3.64
N ALA A 65 -41.41 1.61 3.34
CA ALA A 65 -42.07 2.71 4.07
C ALA A 65 -42.20 2.43 5.58
N GLU A 66 -42.44 1.19 5.97
CA GLU A 66 -42.58 0.73 7.35
C GLU A 66 -41.27 0.32 8.01
N GLN A 67 -40.18 0.26 7.25
CA GLN A 67 -38.86 -0.19 7.73
C GLN A 67 -37.83 0.94 7.72
N ARG A 68 -38.12 2.03 8.42
CA ARG A 68 -37.22 3.18 8.55
C ARG A 68 -36.33 3.03 9.77
N ILE A 69 -35.04 2.75 9.52
CA ILE A 69 -34.02 2.59 10.59
C ILE A 69 -33.09 3.82 10.54
N PRO A 70 -33.01 4.60 11.62
CA PRO A 70 -32.12 5.75 11.69
C PRO A 70 -30.66 5.36 11.43
N GLY A 71 -29.94 6.20 10.69
CA GLY A 71 -28.57 5.95 10.26
C GLY A 71 -28.44 5.21 8.94
N ASP A 72 -29.51 4.58 8.47
CA ASP A 72 -29.63 3.89 7.18
C ASP A 72 -28.44 3.00 6.79
N GLY A 73 -27.96 2.21 7.75
CA GLY A 73 -26.96 1.17 7.51
C GLY A 73 -25.52 1.66 7.37
N VAL A 74 -25.22 2.92 7.75
CA VAL A 74 -23.86 3.41 7.83
C VAL A 74 -23.70 4.43 8.96
N VAL A 75 -22.64 4.26 9.74
CA VAL A 75 -22.25 5.22 10.78
C VAL A 75 -21.12 6.09 10.19
N THR A 76 -21.30 7.39 10.22
CA THR A 76 -20.36 8.35 9.61
C THR A 76 -19.97 9.43 10.61
N GLY A 77 -18.75 9.93 10.51
CA GLY A 77 -18.27 11.00 11.38
C GLY A 77 -16.76 11.17 11.33
N PHE A 78 -16.22 11.76 12.37
CA PHE A 78 -14.80 12.00 12.53
C PHE A 78 -14.37 11.79 14.00
N GLY A 79 -13.09 11.62 14.19
CA GLY A 79 -12.46 11.50 15.50
C GLY A 79 -10.97 11.71 15.38
N THR A 80 -10.22 11.32 16.41
CA THR A 80 -8.76 11.36 16.36
C THR A 80 -8.17 9.96 16.43
N ILE A 81 -7.01 9.78 15.77
CA ILE A 81 -6.12 8.65 15.96
C ILE A 81 -4.78 9.22 16.41
N LYS A 82 -4.39 8.89 17.65
CA LYS A 82 -3.19 9.47 18.29
C LYS A 82 -3.19 11.01 18.24
N GLY A 83 -4.35 11.59 18.53
CA GLY A 83 -4.58 13.03 18.56
C GLY A 83 -4.71 13.71 17.20
N ARG A 84 -4.66 12.98 16.08
CA ARG A 84 -4.75 13.52 14.72
C ARG A 84 -6.11 13.26 14.10
N LEU A 85 -6.68 14.28 13.46
CA LEU A 85 -8.00 14.22 12.85
C LEU A 85 -8.07 13.17 11.73
N VAL A 86 -9.10 12.34 11.77
CA VAL A 86 -9.42 11.34 10.77
C VAL A 86 -10.93 11.28 10.57
N PHE A 87 -11.39 11.18 9.34
CA PHE A 87 -12.79 10.90 9.02
C PHE A 87 -12.99 9.41 8.77
N ALA A 88 -14.17 8.91 9.09
CA ALA A 88 -14.51 7.52 8.80
C ALA A 88 -16.00 7.32 8.52
N PHE A 89 -16.27 6.26 7.77
CA PHE A 89 -17.59 5.65 7.69
C PHE A 89 -17.49 4.15 8.00
N SER A 90 -18.51 3.60 8.64
CA SER A 90 -18.58 2.18 8.97
C SER A 90 -19.95 1.64 8.56
N GLN A 91 -19.97 0.72 7.60
CA GLN A 91 -21.22 0.10 7.14
C GLN A 91 -21.74 -0.88 8.18
N ASP A 92 -23.02 -0.79 8.47
CA ASP A 92 -23.70 -1.61 9.46
C ASP A 92 -24.47 -2.75 8.79
N PHE A 93 -23.85 -3.93 8.76
CA PHE A 93 -24.47 -5.12 8.18
C PHE A 93 -25.77 -5.55 8.86
N THR A 94 -26.01 -5.10 10.11
CA THR A 94 -27.27 -5.39 10.83
C THR A 94 -28.46 -4.64 10.25
N VAL A 95 -28.24 -3.56 9.48
CA VAL A 95 -29.25 -2.73 8.84
C VAL A 95 -29.24 -2.96 7.33
N PHE A 96 -30.25 -3.66 6.82
CA PHE A 96 -30.39 -4.00 5.38
C PHE A 96 -29.14 -4.65 4.77
N GLY A 97 -28.37 -5.44 5.57
CA GLY A 97 -27.11 -6.03 5.13
C GLY A 97 -26.04 -5.02 4.73
N GLY A 98 -26.06 -3.82 5.31
CA GLY A 98 -25.13 -2.73 4.97
C GLY A 98 -25.26 -2.25 3.52
N SER A 99 -26.37 -2.57 2.83
CA SER A 99 -26.56 -2.20 1.43
C SER A 99 -26.67 -0.71 1.23
N LEU A 100 -26.06 -0.22 0.15
CA LEU A 100 -25.98 1.21 -0.15
C LEU A 100 -27.28 1.70 -0.80
N SER A 101 -27.94 2.64 -0.11
CA SER A 101 -29.05 3.46 -0.62
C SER A 101 -28.55 4.81 -1.09
N GLU A 102 -29.41 5.63 -1.68
CA GLU A 102 -29.12 7.04 -1.96
C GLU A 102 -28.70 7.80 -0.68
N ALA A 103 -29.50 7.72 0.40
CA ALA A 103 -29.21 8.40 1.66
C ALA A 103 -27.92 7.87 2.35
N HIS A 104 -27.66 6.59 2.29
CA HIS A 104 -26.43 5.95 2.76
C HIS A 104 -25.22 6.54 2.01
N ALA A 105 -25.28 6.64 0.67
CA ALA A 105 -24.24 7.23 -0.14
C ALA A 105 -24.00 8.71 0.16
N GLU A 106 -25.08 9.50 0.32
CA GLU A 106 -24.98 10.92 0.67
C GLU A 106 -24.25 11.13 1.99
N LYS A 107 -24.46 10.28 3.00
CA LYS A 107 -23.71 10.32 4.26
C LYS A 107 -22.22 10.09 4.07
N ILE A 108 -21.86 9.06 3.29
CA ILE A 108 -20.45 8.77 2.95
C ILE A 108 -19.84 9.95 2.20
N CYS A 109 -20.51 10.44 1.15
CA CYS A 109 -20.04 11.58 0.37
C CYS A 109 -19.79 12.81 1.23
N LYS A 110 -20.67 13.10 2.18
CA LYS A 110 -20.54 14.26 3.09
C LYS A 110 -19.26 14.20 3.92
N VAL A 111 -18.91 13.05 4.50
CA VAL A 111 -17.66 12.93 5.28
C VAL A 111 -16.44 12.94 4.39
N MET A 112 -16.50 12.37 3.18
CA MET A 112 -15.41 12.45 2.19
C MET A 112 -15.16 13.89 1.73
N ASP A 113 -16.23 14.62 1.40
CA ASP A 113 -16.12 16.04 1.00
C ASP A 113 -15.51 16.88 2.12
N GLN A 114 -15.90 16.63 3.37
CA GLN A 114 -15.36 17.37 4.50
C GLN A 114 -13.89 16.99 4.78
N ALA A 115 -13.53 15.72 4.68
CA ALA A 115 -12.14 15.27 4.80
C ALA A 115 -11.21 15.96 3.78
N MET A 116 -11.65 16.08 2.52
CA MET A 116 -10.89 16.81 1.48
C MET A 116 -10.78 18.31 1.79
N LYS A 117 -11.85 18.94 2.28
CA LYS A 117 -11.84 20.38 2.62
C LYS A 117 -10.85 20.74 3.71
N VAL A 118 -10.78 19.92 4.75
CA VAL A 118 -9.90 20.18 5.90
C VAL A 118 -8.52 19.56 5.75
N GLY A 119 -8.34 18.61 4.82
CA GLY A 119 -7.09 17.89 4.61
C GLY A 119 -6.85 16.85 5.73
N ALA A 120 -7.72 15.86 5.83
CA ALA A 120 -7.61 14.75 6.77
C ALA A 120 -7.86 13.41 6.08
N PRO A 121 -7.24 12.30 6.55
CA PRO A 121 -7.48 10.98 5.99
C PRO A 121 -8.93 10.55 6.11
N ILE A 122 -9.37 9.69 5.18
CA ILE A 122 -10.66 9.02 5.22
C ILE A 122 -10.46 7.49 5.32
N ILE A 123 -11.16 6.87 6.26
CA ILE A 123 -11.12 5.41 6.47
C ILE A 123 -12.53 4.85 6.28
N GLY A 124 -12.69 3.93 5.32
CA GLY A 124 -13.92 3.18 5.11
C GLY A 124 -13.85 1.80 5.75
N LEU A 125 -14.80 1.49 6.65
CA LEU A 125 -15.00 0.17 7.21
C LEU A 125 -16.14 -0.49 6.45
N ASN A 126 -15.79 -1.37 5.50
CA ASN A 126 -16.70 -1.90 4.49
C ASN A 126 -17.26 -3.25 4.95
N ASP A 127 -18.59 -3.34 5.04
CA ASP A 127 -19.34 -4.54 5.40
C ASP A 127 -20.74 -4.45 4.76
N SER A 128 -20.84 -4.80 3.47
CA SER A 128 -22.00 -4.51 2.65
C SER A 128 -22.33 -5.60 1.63
N GLY A 129 -23.59 -5.90 1.51
CA GLY A 129 -24.13 -6.77 0.46
C GLY A 129 -24.18 -6.11 -0.95
N GLY A 130 -23.76 -4.85 -1.08
CA GLY A 130 -23.77 -4.12 -2.36
C GLY A 130 -24.91 -3.10 -2.48
N ALA A 131 -25.44 -2.91 -3.69
CA ALA A 131 -26.52 -1.96 -3.95
C ALA A 131 -27.84 -2.40 -3.29
N ARG A 132 -28.58 -1.44 -2.71
CA ARG A 132 -29.93 -1.69 -2.18
C ARG A 132 -30.90 -1.86 -3.34
N ILE A 133 -31.29 -3.09 -3.64
CA ILE A 133 -32.08 -3.45 -4.82
C ILE A 133 -33.44 -2.74 -4.85
N GLN A 134 -34.04 -2.51 -3.69
CA GLN A 134 -35.34 -1.84 -3.55
C GLN A 134 -35.33 -0.38 -4.03
N GLU A 135 -34.16 0.25 -4.11
CA GLU A 135 -34.01 1.63 -4.59
C GLU A 135 -33.60 1.73 -6.08
N GLY A 136 -33.34 0.58 -6.70
CA GLY A 136 -33.04 0.53 -8.14
C GLY A 136 -31.84 1.38 -8.52
N VAL A 137 -32.01 2.21 -9.57
CA VAL A 137 -30.92 3.05 -10.13
C VAL A 137 -30.42 4.13 -9.18
N ALA A 138 -31.20 4.57 -8.21
CA ALA A 138 -30.76 5.56 -7.21
C ALA A 138 -29.61 5.03 -6.36
N SER A 139 -29.61 3.74 -6.03
CA SER A 139 -28.46 3.09 -5.37
C SER A 139 -27.20 3.10 -6.25
N LEU A 140 -27.33 2.88 -7.56
CA LEU A 140 -26.19 2.95 -8.49
C LEU A 140 -25.66 4.37 -8.63
N ALA A 141 -26.53 5.37 -8.67
CA ALA A 141 -26.14 6.78 -8.66
C ALA A 141 -25.33 7.12 -7.39
N GLY A 142 -25.79 6.63 -6.23
CA GLY A 142 -25.06 6.78 -4.97
C GLY A 142 -23.66 6.19 -5.01
N TYR A 143 -23.47 5.01 -5.61
CA TYR A 143 -22.12 4.45 -5.84
C TYR A 143 -21.26 5.36 -6.72
N ALA A 144 -21.82 5.86 -7.82
CA ALA A 144 -21.10 6.75 -8.72
C ALA A 144 -20.64 8.04 -8.02
N ASP A 145 -21.47 8.59 -7.12
CA ASP A 145 -21.13 9.76 -6.31
C ASP A 145 -19.95 9.48 -5.34
N VAL A 146 -19.90 8.29 -4.75
CA VAL A 146 -18.77 7.86 -3.92
C VAL A 146 -17.52 7.66 -4.77
N PHE A 147 -17.64 7.00 -5.95
CA PHE A 147 -16.50 6.79 -6.86
C PHE A 147 -15.89 8.10 -7.33
N GLN A 148 -16.71 9.09 -7.67
CA GLN A 148 -16.22 10.41 -8.04
C GLN A 148 -15.36 11.02 -6.92
N ARG A 149 -15.78 10.89 -5.67
CA ARG A 149 -15.03 11.41 -4.54
C ARG A 149 -13.75 10.64 -4.26
N ASN A 150 -13.73 9.33 -4.47
CA ASN A 150 -12.49 8.56 -4.42
C ASN A 150 -11.45 9.10 -5.43
N VAL A 151 -11.90 9.40 -6.65
CA VAL A 151 -11.02 9.98 -7.69
C VAL A 151 -10.53 11.37 -7.30
N LEU A 152 -11.41 12.24 -6.82
CA LEU A 152 -11.05 13.61 -6.41
C LEU A 152 -10.13 13.63 -5.18
N ALA A 153 -10.28 12.67 -4.29
CA ALA A 153 -9.45 12.53 -3.08
C ALA A 153 -8.08 11.89 -3.36
N SER A 154 -7.94 11.18 -4.47
CA SER A 154 -6.71 10.49 -4.84
C SER A 154 -5.51 11.43 -4.92
N GLY A 155 -4.46 11.15 -4.15
CA GLY A 155 -3.28 12.02 -4.04
C GLY A 155 -3.53 13.34 -3.29
N VAL A 156 -4.71 13.57 -2.72
CA VAL A 156 -5.06 14.77 -1.93
C VAL A 156 -5.08 14.46 -0.44
N ILE A 157 -5.80 13.42 -0.06
CA ILE A 157 -5.86 12.88 1.31
C ILE A 157 -5.65 11.37 1.26
N PRO A 158 -5.01 10.76 2.27
CA PRO A 158 -4.91 9.31 2.36
C PRO A 158 -6.28 8.66 2.47
N GLN A 159 -6.52 7.63 1.67
CA GLN A 159 -7.75 6.84 1.64
C GLN A 159 -7.44 5.40 2.00
N LEU A 160 -8.06 4.87 3.04
CA LEU A 160 -7.87 3.49 3.49
C LEU A 160 -9.21 2.76 3.54
N SER A 161 -9.24 1.55 3.01
CA SER A 161 -10.41 0.66 3.07
C SER A 161 -10.09 -0.58 3.90
N LEU A 162 -10.87 -0.82 4.95
CA LEU A 162 -10.89 -2.08 5.69
C LEU A 162 -12.10 -2.89 5.24
N ILE A 163 -11.88 -4.08 4.73
CA ILE A 163 -12.95 -4.99 4.36
C ILE A 163 -13.19 -5.92 5.55
N MET A 164 -14.32 -5.73 6.22
CA MET A 164 -14.63 -6.38 7.49
C MET A 164 -15.88 -7.29 7.41
N GLY A 165 -16.30 -7.55 6.19
CA GLY A 165 -17.42 -8.42 5.86
C GLY A 165 -17.56 -8.60 4.36
N PRO A 166 -18.72 -9.01 3.85
CA PRO A 166 -18.99 -9.03 2.43
C PRO A 166 -18.78 -7.68 1.78
N CYS A 167 -18.17 -7.69 0.57
CA CYS A 167 -18.02 -6.54 -0.30
C CYS A 167 -18.17 -7.05 -1.74
N ALA A 168 -19.37 -6.90 -2.33
CA ALA A 168 -19.69 -7.53 -3.60
C ALA A 168 -20.29 -6.55 -4.61
N GLY A 169 -20.09 -6.85 -5.90
CA GLY A 169 -20.63 -6.04 -7.01
C GLY A 169 -20.07 -4.63 -7.01
N GLY A 170 -20.92 -3.62 -7.11
CA GLY A 170 -20.50 -2.20 -7.09
C GLY A 170 -19.69 -1.79 -5.88
N ALA A 171 -19.87 -2.48 -4.75
CA ALA A 171 -19.16 -2.16 -3.51
C ALA A 171 -17.64 -2.35 -3.57
N VAL A 172 -17.11 -3.16 -4.50
CA VAL A 172 -15.66 -3.43 -4.58
C VAL A 172 -14.87 -2.31 -5.25
N TYR A 173 -15.51 -1.48 -6.07
CA TYR A 173 -14.79 -0.48 -6.87
C TYR A 173 -14.33 0.72 -6.04
N SER A 174 -15.10 1.16 -5.06
CA SER A 174 -14.66 2.22 -4.15
C SER A 174 -13.39 1.83 -3.40
N PRO A 175 -13.31 0.69 -2.70
CA PRO A 175 -12.06 0.21 -2.12
C PRO A 175 -10.90 0.08 -3.12
N ALA A 176 -11.17 -0.43 -4.33
CA ALA A 176 -10.15 -0.59 -5.36
C ALA A 176 -9.51 0.73 -5.83
N MET A 177 -10.20 1.86 -5.66
CA MET A 177 -9.69 3.20 -5.96
C MET A 177 -9.02 3.88 -4.76
N THR A 178 -9.14 3.34 -3.56
CA THR A 178 -8.43 3.86 -2.38
C THR A 178 -6.94 3.50 -2.41
N ASP A 179 -6.15 4.10 -1.53
CA ASP A 179 -4.70 3.90 -1.53
C ASP A 179 -4.28 2.52 -1.03
N PHE A 180 -4.97 2.02 0.02
CA PHE A 180 -4.68 0.72 0.63
C PHE A 180 -5.95 -0.02 1.00
N ILE A 181 -5.89 -1.35 0.90
CA ILE A 181 -6.98 -2.26 1.26
C ILE A 181 -6.47 -3.27 2.29
N PHE A 182 -7.09 -3.28 3.46
CA PHE A 182 -6.86 -4.28 4.50
C PHE A 182 -8.09 -5.19 4.61
N MET A 183 -7.86 -6.49 4.80
CA MET A 183 -8.94 -7.47 4.88
C MET A 183 -8.86 -8.28 6.17
N VAL A 184 -10.00 -8.78 6.64
CA VAL A 184 -10.08 -9.72 7.77
C VAL A 184 -10.29 -11.13 7.21
N LYS A 185 -9.47 -12.08 7.65
CA LYS A 185 -9.56 -13.47 7.22
C LYS A 185 -10.88 -14.11 7.63
N ASP A 186 -11.35 -15.06 6.85
CA ASP A 186 -12.52 -15.91 7.09
C ASP A 186 -13.87 -15.17 7.31
N SER A 187 -13.88 -13.84 7.31
CA SER A 187 -15.08 -13.03 7.51
C SER A 187 -15.29 -11.97 6.44
N SER A 188 -14.28 -11.63 5.67
CA SER A 188 -14.36 -10.62 4.61
C SER A 188 -14.11 -11.22 3.22
N TYR A 189 -14.87 -10.72 2.25
CA TYR A 189 -14.79 -11.17 0.86
C TYR A 189 -14.96 -10.00 -0.08
N MET A 190 -14.17 -9.99 -1.16
CA MET A 190 -14.30 -9.05 -2.28
C MET A 190 -14.42 -9.84 -3.58
N PHE A 191 -15.49 -9.62 -4.34
CA PHE A 191 -15.63 -10.17 -5.69
C PHE A 191 -16.65 -9.36 -6.49
N VAL A 192 -16.50 -9.36 -7.82
CA VAL A 192 -17.45 -8.71 -8.73
C VAL A 192 -18.81 -9.41 -8.64
N THR A 193 -18.79 -10.75 -8.66
CA THR A 193 -19.96 -11.60 -8.47
C THR A 193 -19.62 -12.78 -7.59
N GLY A 194 -20.59 -13.24 -6.77
CA GLY A 194 -20.39 -14.35 -5.84
C GLY A 194 -20.29 -15.73 -6.52
N PRO A 195 -19.92 -16.77 -5.75
CA PRO A 195 -19.72 -18.13 -6.24
C PRO A 195 -20.88 -18.73 -7.06
N ASP A 196 -22.11 -18.41 -6.70
CA ASP A 196 -23.30 -18.94 -7.40
C ASP A 196 -23.40 -18.43 -8.85
N VAL A 197 -23.07 -17.16 -9.07
CA VAL A 197 -23.04 -16.56 -10.41
C VAL A 197 -21.87 -17.12 -11.21
N VAL A 198 -20.69 -17.25 -10.59
CA VAL A 198 -19.51 -17.88 -11.20
C VAL A 198 -19.86 -19.29 -11.67
N LYS A 199 -20.48 -20.11 -10.81
CA LYS A 199 -20.92 -21.47 -11.16
C LYS A 199 -21.91 -21.49 -12.33
N THR A 200 -22.84 -20.54 -12.35
CA THR A 200 -23.86 -20.49 -13.43
C THR A 200 -23.26 -20.07 -14.77
N VAL A 201 -22.30 -19.13 -14.78
CA VAL A 201 -21.77 -18.52 -16.00
C VAL A 201 -20.54 -19.26 -16.54
N THR A 202 -19.60 -19.61 -15.65
CA THR A 202 -18.31 -20.21 -16.04
C THR A 202 -18.24 -21.72 -15.75
N HIS A 203 -19.23 -22.27 -15.03
CA HIS A 203 -19.28 -23.67 -14.55
C HIS A 203 -18.16 -24.02 -13.55
N GLU A 204 -17.47 -23.04 -13.00
CA GLU A 204 -16.48 -23.24 -11.95
C GLU A 204 -17.18 -23.36 -10.59
N THR A 205 -16.69 -24.29 -9.75
CA THR A 205 -17.16 -24.43 -8.37
C THR A 205 -16.08 -23.93 -7.44
N VAL A 206 -16.36 -22.84 -6.75
CA VAL A 206 -15.43 -22.18 -5.81
C VAL A 206 -16.17 -21.76 -4.56
N THR A 207 -15.48 -21.71 -3.43
CA THR A 207 -16.00 -21.13 -2.19
C THR A 207 -15.83 -19.59 -2.20
N GLN A 208 -16.49 -18.90 -1.29
CA GLN A 208 -16.31 -17.45 -1.11
C GLN A 208 -14.86 -17.09 -0.78
N GLU A 209 -14.22 -17.89 0.08
CA GLU A 209 -12.83 -17.69 0.48
C GLU A 209 -11.85 -17.91 -0.69
N GLU A 210 -12.06 -18.97 -1.49
CA GLU A 210 -11.22 -19.23 -2.66
C GLU A 210 -11.38 -18.18 -3.75
N LEU A 211 -12.59 -17.65 -3.95
CA LEU A 211 -12.87 -16.66 -4.99
C LEU A 211 -12.37 -15.27 -4.62
N GLY A 212 -12.63 -14.83 -3.41
CA GLY A 212 -12.38 -13.44 -3.01
C GLY A 212 -12.09 -13.22 -1.53
N GLY A 213 -11.62 -14.23 -0.81
CA GLY A 213 -11.21 -14.10 0.58
C GLY A 213 -9.91 -13.31 0.76
N ALA A 214 -9.61 -12.96 2.00
CA ALA A 214 -8.44 -12.16 2.35
C ALA A 214 -7.12 -12.79 1.85
N VAL A 215 -6.96 -14.10 2.02
CA VAL A 215 -5.76 -14.83 1.55
C VAL A 215 -5.63 -14.77 0.03
N THR A 216 -6.73 -14.96 -0.69
CA THR A 216 -6.72 -14.87 -2.17
C THR A 216 -6.26 -13.49 -2.65
N HIS A 217 -6.77 -12.42 -2.05
CA HIS A 217 -6.44 -11.06 -2.46
C HIS A 217 -5.06 -10.59 -2.00
N THR A 218 -4.53 -11.13 -0.92
CA THR A 218 -3.16 -10.80 -0.46
C THR A 218 -2.07 -11.67 -1.06
N THR A 219 -2.40 -12.82 -1.72
CA THR A 219 -1.39 -13.73 -2.28
C THR A 219 -1.44 -13.88 -3.78
N LYS A 220 -2.64 -13.86 -4.38
CA LYS A 220 -2.86 -14.16 -5.81
C LYS A 220 -3.12 -12.92 -6.64
N SER A 221 -4.07 -12.08 -6.24
CA SER A 221 -4.49 -10.92 -7.02
C SER A 221 -3.73 -9.63 -6.69
N GLY A 222 -3.19 -9.51 -5.48
CA GLY A 222 -2.56 -8.28 -5.00
C GLY A 222 -3.52 -7.10 -4.80
N VAL A 223 -4.83 -7.37 -4.77
CA VAL A 223 -5.85 -6.33 -4.54
C VAL A 223 -5.80 -5.82 -3.10
N ALA A 224 -5.60 -6.73 -2.14
CA ALA A 224 -5.45 -6.35 -0.73
C ALA A 224 -3.97 -6.28 -0.33
N ASP A 225 -3.65 -5.29 0.49
CA ASP A 225 -2.28 -5.05 0.96
C ASP A 225 -1.92 -5.90 2.18
N LEU A 226 -2.88 -6.11 3.09
CA LEU A 226 -2.69 -6.91 4.31
C LEU A 226 -3.95 -7.68 4.68
N ALA A 227 -3.77 -8.83 5.34
CA ALA A 227 -4.82 -9.63 5.95
C ALA A 227 -4.55 -9.81 7.44
N PHE A 228 -5.60 -9.68 8.25
CA PHE A 228 -5.57 -9.79 9.71
C PHE A 228 -6.49 -10.90 10.21
N GLU A 229 -6.22 -11.44 11.39
CA GLU A 229 -6.98 -12.58 11.92
C GLU A 229 -8.39 -12.20 12.37
N ASN A 230 -8.61 -10.95 12.79
CA ASN A 230 -9.89 -10.46 13.29
C ASN A 230 -10.02 -8.94 13.18
N ASP A 231 -11.24 -8.43 13.45
CA ASP A 231 -11.57 -7.00 13.42
C ASP A 231 -10.66 -6.17 14.34
N ILE A 232 -10.35 -6.68 15.52
CA ILE A 232 -9.55 -5.95 16.53
C ILE A 232 -8.13 -5.74 16.04
N GLU A 233 -7.49 -6.80 15.55
CA GLU A 233 -6.13 -6.70 15.01
C GLU A 233 -6.08 -5.74 13.81
N ALA A 234 -7.05 -5.85 12.89
CA ALA A 234 -7.14 -4.97 11.73
C ALA A 234 -7.23 -3.50 12.13
N LEU A 235 -8.03 -3.17 13.14
CA LEU A 235 -8.22 -1.80 13.62
C LEU A 235 -6.97 -1.28 14.36
N LEU A 236 -6.34 -2.08 15.19
CA LEU A 236 -5.11 -1.70 15.92
C LEU A 236 -3.95 -1.46 14.95
N GLU A 237 -3.76 -2.34 13.97
CA GLU A 237 -2.73 -2.17 12.94
C GLU A 237 -3.03 -0.99 12.01
N THR A 238 -4.30 -0.68 11.77
CA THR A 238 -4.70 0.55 11.06
C THR A 238 -4.29 1.80 11.83
N ARG A 239 -4.48 1.83 13.15
CA ARG A 239 -4.00 2.94 13.99
C ARG A 239 -2.49 3.12 13.95
N ARG A 240 -1.75 1.99 13.89
CA ARG A 240 -0.29 2.00 13.72
C ARG A 240 0.11 2.50 12.33
N PHE A 241 -0.60 2.04 11.30
CA PHE A 241 -0.35 2.41 9.91
C PHE A 241 -0.54 3.91 9.62
N ILE A 242 -1.68 4.46 10.05
CA ILE A 242 -2.02 5.89 9.86
C ILE A 242 -0.94 6.81 10.43
N ASP A 243 -0.20 6.36 11.41
CA ASP A 243 0.84 7.13 12.06
C ASP A 243 2.11 7.38 11.21
N PHE A 244 2.29 6.63 10.14
CA PHE A 244 3.32 6.91 9.14
C PHE A 244 2.90 7.98 8.13
N LEU A 245 1.60 8.28 8.02
CA LEU A 245 1.05 9.08 6.94
C LEU A 245 0.81 10.53 7.37
N PRO A 246 1.03 11.52 6.48
CA PRO A 246 0.59 12.90 6.73
C PRO A 246 -0.94 12.98 6.66
N PRO A 247 -1.56 14.04 7.19
CA PRO A 247 -3.00 14.26 7.07
C PRO A 247 -3.44 14.48 5.61
N SER A 248 -2.61 15.13 4.81
CA SER A 248 -2.90 15.42 3.39
C SER A 248 -1.61 15.67 2.60
N ASN A 249 -1.73 15.84 1.31
CA ASN A 249 -0.61 16.19 0.41
C ASN A 249 0.01 17.57 0.68
N ARG A 250 -0.61 18.39 1.53
CA ARG A 250 -0.13 19.74 1.90
C ARG A 250 0.80 19.74 3.10
N GLU A 251 0.92 18.62 3.79
CA GLU A 251 1.69 18.50 5.03
C GLU A 251 2.78 17.43 4.92
N GLN A 252 3.76 17.54 5.81
CA GLN A 252 4.81 16.54 5.93
C GLN A 252 4.35 15.38 6.82
N PRO A 253 4.90 14.16 6.62
CA PRO A 253 4.66 13.04 7.51
C PRO A 253 5.05 13.37 8.96
N PRO A 254 4.32 12.85 9.96
CA PRO A 254 4.57 13.15 11.36
C PRO A 254 5.87 12.51 11.84
N THR A 255 6.74 13.30 12.48
CA THR A 255 7.95 12.77 13.12
C THR A 255 7.64 12.30 14.54
N ARG A 256 8.42 11.32 15.04
CA ARG A 256 8.37 10.84 16.43
C ARG A 256 9.74 10.87 17.06
N PRO A 257 9.83 11.15 18.35
CA PRO A 257 11.08 10.96 19.08
C PRO A 257 11.53 9.48 18.97
N THR A 258 12.83 9.28 18.78
CA THR A 258 13.46 7.96 18.83
C THR A 258 14.66 8.00 19.77
N SER A 259 14.91 6.91 20.47
CA SER A 259 16.12 6.69 21.24
C SER A 259 17.22 5.96 20.45
N ASP A 260 16.93 5.51 19.23
CA ASP A 260 17.88 4.81 18.36
C ASP A 260 18.91 5.80 17.80
N PRO A 261 20.21 5.69 18.14
CA PRO A 261 21.19 6.70 17.79
C PRO A 261 21.35 6.87 16.27
N VAL A 262 21.44 8.12 15.83
CA VAL A 262 21.70 8.46 14.42
C VAL A 262 23.02 7.85 13.91
N ASP A 263 24.05 7.89 14.74
CA ASP A 263 25.41 7.40 14.39
C ASP A 263 25.62 5.92 14.74
N ARG A 264 24.58 5.17 15.09
CA ARG A 264 24.69 3.73 15.36
C ARG A 264 25.28 3.03 14.14
N ALA A 265 26.44 2.41 14.35
CA ALA A 265 27.03 1.50 13.38
C ALA A 265 26.47 0.09 13.57
N GLU A 266 26.30 -0.63 12.47
CA GLU A 266 25.81 -2.02 12.50
C GLU A 266 26.84 -2.97 11.86
N PRO A 267 27.82 -3.46 12.62
CA PRO A 267 28.92 -4.28 12.11
C PRO A 267 28.47 -5.56 11.38
N SER A 268 27.31 -6.12 11.75
CA SER A 268 26.80 -7.33 11.11
C SER A 268 26.45 -7.15 9.64
N LEU A 269 26.25 -5.91 9.17
CA LEU A 269 26.05 -5.60 7.76
C LEU A 269 27.28 -5.86 6.90
N ASP A 270 28.50 -5.78 7.46
CA ASP A 270 29.73 -6.01 6.71
C ASP A 270 29.85 -7.43 6.16
N THR A 271 29.11 -8.38 6.73
CA THR A 271 29.10 -9.79 6.34
C THR A 271 27.73 -10.29 5.85
N LEU A 272 26.74 -9.40 5.73
CA LEU A 272 25.39 -9.77 5.32
C LEU A 272 25.32 -10.29 3.89
N VAL A 273 26.01 -9.59 2.97
CA VAL A 273 26.06 -10.01 1.57
C VAL A 273 27.11 -11.10 1.40
N PRO A 274 26.73 -12.32 0.96
CA PRO A 274 27.66 -13.41 0.75
C PRO A 274 28.71 -13.08 -0.35
N ALA A 275 29.93 -13.55 -0.17
CA ALA A 275 30.99 -13.43 -1.19
C ALA A 275 30.62 -14.14 -2.51
N ASN A 276 29.87 -15.25 -2.41
CA ASN A 276 29.35 -15.93 -3.60
C ASN A 276 28.13 -15.17 -4.15
N PRO A 277 28.20 -14.60 -5.37
CA PRO A 277 27.14 -13.78 -5.96
C PRO A 277 25.84 -14.54 -6.24
N ASN A 278 25.88 -15.86 -6.24
CA ASN A 278 24.71 -16.71 -6.46
C ASN A 278 24.03 -17.15 -5.14
N LYS A 279 24.63 -16.86 -3.98
CA LYS A 279 24.04 -17.17 -2.68
C LYS A 279 23.10 -16.03 -2.29
N PRO A 280 21.80 -16.30 -2.06
CA PRO A 280 20.86 -15.28 -1.63
C PRO A 280 21.11 -14.86 -0.18
N TYR A 281 20.61 -13.67 0.17
CA TYR A 281 20.49 -13.18 1.55
C TYR A 281 19.13 -12.46 1.69
N ASP A 282 18.69 -12.28 2.93
CA ASP A 282 17.42 -11.63 3.22
C ASP A 282 17.58 -10.10 3.27
N MET A 283 17.03 -9.38 2.30
CA MET A 283 17.05 -7.93 2.28
C MET A 283 16.26 -7.31 3.44
N LYS A 284 15.28 -8.02 3.97
CA LYS A 284 14.51 -7.56 5.12
C LYS A 284 15.38 -7.43 6.38
N GLU A 285 16.33 -8.33 6.56
CA GLU A 285 17.32 -8.25 7.64
C GLU A 285 18.14 -6.94 7.57
N LEU A 286 18.53 -6.52 6.36
CA LEU A 286 19.19 -5.22 6.16
C LEU A 286 18.29 -4.07 6.58
N ILE A 287 17.04 -4.07 6.12
CA ILE A 287 16.06 -3.01 6.43
C ILE A 287 15.90 -2.89 7.94
N GLU A 288 15.60 -3.99 8.63
CA GLU A 288 15.37 -4.02 10.08
C GLU A 288 16.61 -3.57 10.89
N LYS A 289 17.81 -3.86 10.40
CA LYS A 289 19.05 -3.41 11.05
C LYS A 289 19.35 -1.92 10.88
N VAL A 290 18.79 -1.28 9.87
CA VAL A 290 19.08 0.11 9.51
C VAL A 290 18.04 1.08 10.05
N VAL A 291 16.76 0.70 10.05
CA VAL A 291 15.67 1.58 10.48
C VAL A 291 15.59 1.73 12.00
N ASP A 292 14.85 2.74 12.46
CA ASP A 292 14.64 2.99 13.88
C ASP A 292 13.97 1.77 14.54
N ASP A 293 14.55 1.29 15.62
CA ASP A 293 14.03 0.19 16.47
C ASP A 293 13.74 -1.11 15.69
N GLY A 294 14.23 -1.25 14.46
CA GLY A 294 13.92 -2.39 13.57
C GLY A 294 12.46 -2.42 13.10
N ASP A 295 11.72 -1.33 13.25
CA ASP A 295 10.29 -1.25 12.95
C ASP A 295 10.04 -1.02 11.46
N PHE A 296 9.75 -2.11 10.74
CA PHE A 296 9.37 -2.09 9.33
C PHE A 296 7.93 -2.54 9.15
N PHE A 297 7.05 -1.62 8.74
CA PHE A 297 5.66 -1.92 8.40
C PHE A 297 5.58 -2.35 6.94
N GLU A 298 5.74 -3.64 6.69
CA GLU A 298 5.75 -4.24 5.36
C GLU A 298 4.34 -4.37 4.78
N LEU A 299 4.13 -3.83 3.58
CA LEU A 299 2.90 -3.94 2.79
C LEU A 299 3.02 -5.02 1.74
N GLN A 300 1.91 -5.68 1.42
CA GLN A 300 1.85 -6.77 0.43
C GLN A 300 2.95 -7.83 0.65
N ARG A 301 3.18 -8.19 1.90
CA ARG A 301 4.24 -9.15 2.30
C ARG A 301 4.10 -10.53 1.66
N ASP A 302 2.89 -10.91 1.27
CA ASP A 302 2.58 -12.21 0.69
C ASP A 302 2.37 -12.17 -0.83
N TYR A 303 2.40 -10.96 -1.44
CA TYR A 303 2.27 -10.73 -2.88
C TYR A 303 3.55 -10.15 -3.47
N ALA A 304 3.94 -10.64 -4.67
CA ALA A 304 5.16 -10.17 -5.36
C ALA A 304 6.36 -10.07 -4.41
N ARG A 305 6.68 -11.17 -3.74
CA ARG A 305 7.67 -11.25 -2.65
C ARG A 305 9.11 -10.98 -3.07
N ASN A 306 9.37 -10.92 -4.38
CA ASN A 306 10.65 -10.52 -4.99
C ASN A 306 10.94 -9.03 -4.85
N ILE A 307 9.96 -8.22 -4.38
CA ILE A 307 10.15 -6.83 -4.00
C ILE A 307 9.46 -6.54 -2.66
N LEU A 308 10.16 -5.81 -1.80
CA LEU A 308 9.65 -5.35 -0.50
C LEU A 308 9.21 -3.89 -0.63
N THR A 309 8.03 -3.59 -0.11
CA THR A 309 7.50 -2.23 0.02
C THR A 309 6.93 -2.04 1.41
N GLY A 310 7.11 -0.88 2.01
CA GLY A 310 6.58 -0.60 3.34
C GLY A 310 7.10 0.70 3.91
N PHE A 311 6.63 1.00 5.11
CA PHE A 311 7.02 2.21 5.85
C PHE A 311 7.93 1.86 7.02
N ALA A 312 8.85 2.75 7.30
CA ALA A 312 9.72 2.72 8.47
C ALA A 312 10.03 4.14 8.92
N ARG A 313 10.91 4.28 9.91
CA ARG A 313 11.43 5.59 10.32
C ARG A 313 12.95 5.59 10.34
N LEU A 314 13.51 6.75 10.03
CA LEU A 314 14.91 7.07 10.23
C LEU A 314 14.99 8.42 10.95
N ASP A 315 15.62 8.42 12.13
CA ASP A 315 15.69 9.60 13.03
C ASP A 315 14.28 10.16 13.33
N GLY A 316 13.34 9.26 13.58
CA GLY A 316 11.94 9.57 13.88
C GLY A 316 11.07 9.96 12.68
N ALA A 317 11.65 10.25 11.54
CA ALA A 317 10.94 10.67 10.33
C ALA A 317 10.46 9.46 9.48
N PRO A 318 9.19 9.41 9.07
CA PRO A 318 8.71 8.37 8.20
C PRO A 318 9.40 8.36 6.83
N ILE A 319 9.66 7.18 6.34
CA ILE A 319 10.18 6.90 4.99
C ILE A 319 9.41 5.77 4.35
N GLY A 320 9.31 5.78 3.02
CA GLY A 320 8.93 4.63 2.22
C GLY A 320 10.15 3.83 1.82
N ILE A 321 10.07 2.52 1.90
CA ILE A 321 11.13 1.60 1.49
C ILE A 321 10.68 0.80 0.28
N VAL A 322 11.53 0.74 -0.74
CA VAL A 322 11.40 -0.14 -1.90
C VAL A 322 12.70 -0.94 -2.01
N ALA A 323 12.63 -2.25 -1.97
CA ALA A 323 13.83 -3.07 -1.97
C ALA A 323 13.65 -4.38 -2.76
N ASN A 324 14.66 -4.78 -3.53
CA ASN A 324 14.66 -6.10 -4.14
C ASN A 324 14.88 -7.17 -3.06
N GLN A 325 14.20 -8.33 -3.17
CA GLN A 325 14.40 -9.47 -2.28
C GLN A 325 15.13 -10.60 -3.00
N PRO A 326 16.45 -10.75 -2.79
CA PRO A 326 17.25 -11.78 -3.50
C PRO A 326 16.82 -13.21 -3.20
N MET A 327 16.13 -13.44 -2.10
CA MET A 327 15.62 -14.76 -1.73
C MET A 327 14.49 -15.26 -2.65
N VAL A 328 13.84 -14.35 -3.38
CA VAL A 328 12.73 -14.67 -4.27
C VAL A 328 13.06 -14.20 -5.68
N LEU A 329 13.03 -15.10 -6.66
CA LEU A 329 13.37 -14.83 -8.05
C LEU A 329 14.72 -14.08 -8.22
N ALA A 330 15.67 -14.31 -7.31
CA ALA A 330 16.94 -13.61 -7.24
C ALA A 330 16.85 -12.07 -7.22
N GLY A 331 15.70 -11.52 -6.84
CA GLY A 331 15.41 -10.09 -6.87
C GLY A 331 15.04 -9.52 -8.24
N CYS A 332 14.80 -10.37 -9.26
CA CYS A 332 14.34 -9.91 -10.56
C CYS A 332 13.03 -9.14 -10.47
N LEU A 333 12.86 -8.14 -11.34
CA LEU A 333 11.59 -7.45 -11.53
C LEU A 333 10.70 -8.24 -12.50
N ASP A 334 9.47 -8.48 -12.10
CA ASP A 334 8.43 -9.07 -12.93
C ASP A 334 7.21 -8.13 -13.00
N ILE A 335 6.14 -8.57 -13.66
CA ILE A 335 4.91 -7.77 -13.82
C ILE A 335 4.34 -7.38 -12.44
N ALA A 336 4.24 -8.34 -11.53
CA ALA A 336 3.63 -8.12 -10.22
C ALA A 336 4.46 -7.18 -9.35
N SER A 337 5.77 -7.40 -9.25
CA SER A 337 6.68 -6.55 -8.48
C SER A 337 6.79 -5.14 -9.04
N SER A 338 6.79 -4.99 -10.35
CA SER A 338 6.82 -3.67 -11.02
C SER A 338 5.57 -2.87 -10.70
N THR A 339 4.40 -3.49 -10.74
CA THR A 339 3.12 -2.83 -10.43
C THR A 339 3.01 -2.48 -8.94
N LYS A 340 3.36 -3.42 -8.05
CA LYS A 340 3.39 -3.22 -6.59
C LYS A 340 4.26 -2.02 -6.22
N ALA A 341 5.51 -2.01 -6.69
CA ALA A 341 6.46 -0.94 -6.38
C ALA A 341 6.04 0.41 -6.99
N ALA A 342 5.55 0.42 -8.24
CA ALA A 342 5.10 1.65 -8.89
C ALA A 342 3.96 2.33 -8.13
N ARG A 343 2.96 1.56 -7.68
CA ARG A 343 1.85 2.07 -6.87
C ARG A 343 2.35 2.67 -5.56
N PHE A 344 3.25 1.99 -4.88
CA PHE A 344 3.83 2.44 -3.62
C PHE A 344 4.67 3.70 -3.76
N VAL A 345 5.52 3.79 -4.78
CA VAL A 345 6.33 4.99 -5.08
C VAL A 345 5.44 6.20 -5.35
N ARG A 346 4.37 6.03 -6.13
CA ARG A 346 3.42 7.11 -6.40
C ARG A 346 2.69 7.58 -5.15
N PHE A 347 2.30 6.66 -4.27
CA PHE A 347 1.72 7.03 -2.98
C PHE A 347 2.70 7.86 -2.14
N CYS A 348 3.94 7.42 -2.00
CA CYS A 348 4.96 8.17 -1.26
C CYS A 348 5.15 9.58 -1.82
N ASP A 349 5.21 9.72 -3.15
CA ASP A 349 5.36 11.01 -3.80
C ASP A 349 4.15 11.93 -3.60
N CYS A 350 2.93 11.40 -3.69
CA CYS A 350 1.71 12.16 -3.41
C CYS A 350 1.68 12.74 -1.99
N PHE A 351 2.25 12.03 -1.04
CA PHE A 351 2.13 12.36 0.38
C PHE A 351 3.45 12.77 1.06
N ASN A 352 4.38 13.31 0.29
CA ASN A 352 5.64 13.91 0.77
C ASN A 352 6.51 12.95 1.61
N ILE A 353 6.41 11.64 1.36
CA ILE A 353 7.17 10.61 2.07
C ILE A 353 8.47 10.34 1.32
N PRO A 354 9.65 10.62 1.90
CA PRO A 354 10.92 10.30 1.28
C PRO A 354 11.07 8.80 0.99
N ILE A 355 11.74 8.45 -0.09
CA ILE A 355 11.92 7.06 -0.52
C ILE A 355 13.37 6.64 -0.35
N VAL A 356 13.58 5.51 0.33
CA VAL A 356 14.84 4.80 0.41
C VAL A 356 14.74 3.50 -0.40
N THR A 357 15.67 3.32 -1.33
CA THR A 357 15.68 2.16 -2.22
C THR A 357 16.91 1.31 -1.96
N PHE A 358 16.72 0.01 -1.70
CA PHE A 358 17.81 -0.97 -1.60
C PHE A 358 17.81 -1.86 -2.83
N VAL A 359 18.95 -1.92 -3.52
CA VAL A 359 19.04 -2.54 -4.84
C VAL A 359 19.93 -3.77 -4.83
N ASP A 360 19.35 -4.91 -5.21
CA ASP A 360 20.04 -6.12 -5.63
C ASP A 360 19.20 -6.78 -6.73
N VAL A 361 19.38 -6.35 -7.97
CA VAL A 361 18.52 -6.70 -9.09
C VAL A 361 19.35 -7.16 -10.30
N PRO A 362 19.20 -8.44 -10.74
CA PRO A 362 19.91 -8.95 -11.91
C PRO A 362 19.26 -8.55 -13.24
N GLY A 363 18.04 -8.04 -13.23
CA GLY A 363 17.30 -7.64 -14.43
C GLY A 363 15.80 -7.80 -14.28
N PHE A 364 15.09 -7.63 -15.38
CA PHE A 364 13.70 -8.06 -15.51
C PHE A 364 13.63 -9.57 -15.75
N LEU A 365 12.59 -10.22 -15.21
CA LEU A 365 12.40 -11.66 -15.33
C LEU A 365 12.10 -12.02 -16.81
N PRO A 366 12.91 -12.86 -17.46
CA PRO A 366 12.67 -13.27 -18.83
C PRO A 366 11.60 -14.36 -18.91
N GLY A 367 11.05 -14.58 -20.10
CA GLY A 367 10.17 -15.70 -20.41
C GLY A 367 8.88 -15.27 -21.08
N THR A 368 8.28 -16.22 -21.83
CA THR A 368 7.06 -15.96 -22.61
C THR A 368 5.88 -15.50 -21.75
N ALA A 369 5.72 -16.03 -20.54
CA ALA A 369 4.67 -15.58 -19.62
C ALA A 369 4.79 -14.09 -19.26
N GLN A 370 6.01 -13.61 -19.04
CA GLN A 370 6.27 -12.20 -18.78
C GLN A 370 6.09 -11.33 -20.03
N GLU A 371 6.64 -11.77 -21.17
CA GLU A 371 6.51 -11.02 -22.44
C GLU A 371 5.04 -10.92 -22.89
N PHE A 372 4.31 -12.03 -22.89
CA PHE A 372 2.90 -12.06 -23.29
C PHE A 372 1.99 -11.36 -22.25
N GLY A 373 2.38 -11.38 -20.98
CA GLY A 373 1.71 -10.62 -19.92
C GLY A 373 1.99 -9.12 -19.95
N GLY A 374 2.90 -8.64 -20.81
CA GLY A 374 3.20 -7.22 -21.00
C GLY A 374 4.23 -6.65 -20.03
N ILE A 375 5.28 -7.42 -19.67
CA ILE A 375 6.34 -6.96 -18.76
C ILE A 375 6.94 -5.61 -19.18
N ILE A 376 7.06 -5.34 -20.48
CA ILE A 376 7.58 -4.06 -21.00
C ILE A 376 6.71 -2.90 -20.51
N LYS A 377 5.39 -3.03 -20.65
CA LYS A 377 4.44 -2.01 -20.22
C LYS A 377 4.39 -1.89 -18.69
N HIS A 378 4.37 -3.00 -17.99
CA HIS A 378 4.33 -3.01 -16.51
C HIS A 378 5.65 -2.56 -15.88
N GLY A 379 6.79 -2.92 -16.45
CA GLY A 379 8.09 -2.40 -16.03
C GLY A 379 8.22 -0.90 -16.24
N ALA A 380 7.65 -0.39 -17.34
CA ALA A 380 7.60 1.04 -17.60
C ALA A 380 6.81 1.83 -16.53
N LYS A 381 5.83 1.23 -15.85
CA LYS A 381 5.12 1.88 -14.74
C LYS A 381 6.05 2.22 -13.58
N LEU A 382 6.94 1.31 -13.23
CA LEU A 382 7.90 1.54 -12.13
C LEU A 382 8.94 2.60 -12.52
N LEU A 383 9.45 2.53 -13.75
CA LEU A 383 10.34 3.56 -14.30
C LEU A 383 9.67 4.94 -14.26
N PHE A 384 8.44 5.01 -14.72
CA PHE A 384 7.64 6.24 -14.73
C PHE A 384 7.47 6.79 -13.31
N ALA A 385 7.09 5.95 -12.35
CA ALA A 385 6.86 6.35 -10.97
C ALA A 385 8.12 6.95 -10.33
N PHE A 386 9.27 6.30 -10.46
CA PHE A 386 10.53 6.82 -9.93
C PHE A 386 11.02 8.09 -10.64
N ALA A 387 10.86 8.16 -11.96
CA ALA A 387 11.28 9.33 -12.74
C ALA A 387 10.42 10.56 -12.45
N GLU A 388 9.12 10.36 -12.19
CA GLU A 388 8.18 11.43 -11.88
C GLU A 388 8.30 11.93 -10.45
N ALA A 389 8.61 11.04 -9.50
CA ALA A 389 8.65 11.35 -8.07
C ALA A 389 9.56 12.53 -7.73
N THR A 390 9.00 13.48 -6.98
CA THR A 390 9.65 14.73 -6.57
C THR A 390 10.19 14.70 -5.13
N VAL A 391 9.73 13.74 -4.33
CA VAL A 391 10.22 13.55 -2.95
C VAL A 391 11.71 13.21 -2.90
N PRO A 392 12.39 13.41 -1.75
CA PRO A 392 13.75 12.91 -1.56
C PRO A 392 13.87 11.42 -1.89
N LYS A 393 14.87 11.07 -2.69
CA LYS A 393 15.16 9.69 -3.10
C LYS A 393 16.62 9.36 -2.81
N VAL A 394 16.83 8.41 -1.89
CA VAL A 394 18.16 7.91 -1.53
C VAL A 394 18.22 6.43 -1.87
N THR A 395 19.23 6.06 -2.65
CA THR A 395 19.40 4.69 -3.14
C THR A 395 20.71 4.09 -2.63
N LEU A 396 20.67 2.83 -2.22
CA LEU A 396 21.82 2.03 -1.86
C LEU A 396 21.87 0.76 -2.72
N ILE A 397 22.90 0.60 -3.49
CA ILE A 397 23.17 -0.61 -4.26
C ILE A 397 24.02 -1.55 -3.40
N THR A 398 23.45 -2.67 -2.99
CA THR A 398 24.11 -3.63 -2.11
C THR A 398 24.93 -4.67 -2.86
N ARG A 399 24.43 -5.12 -4.03
CA ARG A 399 25.12 -6.11 -4.86
C ARG A 399 24.82 -5.88 -6.34
N LYS A 400 23.94 -6.65 -6.97
CA LYS A 400 23.66 -6.58 -8.41
C LYS A 400 22.81 -5.37 -8.77
N ALA A 401 23.17 -4.71 -9.86
CA ALA A 401 22.37 -3.67 -10.50
C ALA A 401 22.65 -3.72 -12.02
N TYR A 402 21.88 -4.56 -12.74
CA TYR A 402 22.17 -4.88 -14.13
C TYR A 402 21.11 -4.33 -15.11
N GLY A 403 21.58 -3.83 -16.24
CA GLY A 403 20.76 -3.45 -17.39
C GLY A 403 19.72 -2.39 -17.06
N GLY A 404 18.58 -2.46 -17.75
CA GLY A 404 17.48 -1.53 -17.52
C GLY A 404 16.90 -1.55 -16.10
N ALA A 405 17.05 -2.65 -15.36
CA ALA A 405 16.63 -2.72 -13.97
C ALA A 405 17.48 -1.83 -13.05
N TYR A 406 18.77 -1.65 -13.34
CA TYR A 406 19.60 -0.64 -12.69
C TYR A 406 18.99 0.76 -12.85
N ASP A 407 18.59 1.12 -14.07
CA ASP A 407 17.98 2.44 -14.31
C ASP A 407 16.68 2.60 -13.52
N VAL A 408 15.81 1.58 -13.59
CA VAL A 408 14.46 1.62 -13.01
C VAL A 408 14.47 1.76 -11.48
N MET A 409 15.42 1.09 -10.79
CA MET A 409 15.48 1.07 -9.32
C MET A 409 16.08 2.36 -8.74
N SER A 410 15.46 3.49 -9.02
CA SER A 410 15.82 4.82 -8.48
C SER A 410 17.27 5.21 -8.71
N SER A 411 17.76 5.00 -9.97
CA SER A 411 19.12 5.37 -10.35
C SER A 411 19.34 6.88 -10.31
N LYS A 412 20.61 7.28 -10.26
CA LYS A 412 21.04 8.67 -10.39
C LYS A 412 20.49 9.33 -11.66
N HIS A 413 20.42 8.56 -12.74
CA HIS A 413 19.96 9.01 -14.06
C HIS A 413 18.47 9.33 -14.10
N LEU A 414 17.66 8.66 -13.25
CA LEU A 414 16.22 8.90 -13.11
C LEU A 414 15.91 9.77 -11.88
N ARG A 415 16.70 10.84 -11.69
CA ARG A 415 16.47 11.85 -10.66
C ARG A 415 16.65 11.32 -9.23
N GLY A 416 17.43 10.23 -9.01
CA GLY A 416 17.90 9.82 -7.69
C GLY A 416 18.80 10.90 -7.09
N ASP A 417 18.46 11.41 -5.90
CA ASP A 417 19.20 12.54 -5.30
C ASP A 417 20.55 12.11 -4.78
N VAL A 418 20.61 11.01 -4.02
CA VAL A 418 21.83 10.43 -3.48
C VAL A 418 21.86 8.94 -3.74
N ASN A 419 22.92 8.47 -4.38
CA ASN A 419 23.12 7.06 -4.70
C ASN A 419 24.42 6.56 -4.07
N TYR A 420 24.30 5.60 -3.15
CA TYR A 420 25.41 4.90 -2.53
C TYR A 420 25.57 3.49 -3.10
N ALA A 421 26.76 2.96 -2.97
CA ALA A 421 27.02 1.55 -3.22
C ALA A 421 27.83 0.94 -2.06
N TRP A 422 27.61 -0.33 -1.79
CA TRP A 422 28.53 -1.13 -0.98
C TRP A 422 29.71 -1.60 -1.85
N PRO A 423 30.84 -1.99 -1.25
CA PRO A 423 31.97 -2.55 -2.00
C PRO A 423 31.63 -3.80 -2.80
N THR A 424 30.57 -4.51 -2.40
CA THR A 424 30.02 -5.71 -3.06
C THR A 424 29.16 -5.41 -4.27
N ALA A 425 28.91 -4.13 -4.59
CA ALA A 425 28.02 -3.76 -5.69
C ALA A 425 28.66 -4.10 -7.06
N GLU A 426 27.81 -4.63 -7.94
CA GLU A 426 28.14 -4.91 -9.34
C GLU A 426 27.18 -4.12 -10.24
N ILE A 427 27.68 -3.04 -10.84
CA ILE A 427 26.87 -2.14 -11.68
C ILE A 427 27.32 -2.30 -13.12
N ALA A 428 26.50 -2.90 -13.98
CA ALA A 428 26.88 -3.25 -15.35
C ALA A 428 25.67 -3.38 -16.28
N VAL A 429 25.93 -3.42 -17.59
CA VAL A 429 24.87 -3.66 -18.59
C VAL A 429 24.25 -5.05 -18.43
N MET A 430 25.05 -6.03 -18.04
CA MET A 430 24.60 -7.41 -17.75
C MET A 430 25.60 -8.10 -16.82
N GLY A 431 25.20 -9.25 -16.29
CA GLY A 431 26.08 -10.05 -15.45
C GLY A 431 27.39 -10.45 -16.18
N PRO A 432 28.54 -10.48 -15.46
CA PRO A 432 29.86 -10.68 -16.07
C PRO A 432 29.95 -11.91 -16.98
N LYS A 433 29.42 -13.05 -16.56
CA LYS A 433 29.44 -14.28 -17.33
C LYS A 433 28.71 -14.13 -18.68
N GLY A 434 27.49 -13.59 -18.66
CA GLY A 434 26.72 -13.40 -19.89
C GLY A 434 27.38 -12.39 -20.84
N ALA A 435 27.99 -11.33 -20.30
CA ALA A 435 28.74 -10.37 -21.09
C ALA A 435 29.94 -11.04 -21.81
N VAL A 436 30.69 -11.84 -21.07
CA VAL A 436 31.86 -12.56 -21.59
C VAL A 436 31.48 -13.58 -22.66
N GLU A 437 30.40 -14.34 -22.47
CA GLU A 437 29.90 -15.30 -23.46
C GLU A 437 29.51 -14.62 -24.79
N ILE A 438 29.08 -13.37 -24.75
CA ILE A 438 28.78 -12.59 -25.96
C ILE A 438 30.05 -12.01 -26.60
N ILE A 439 30.90 -11.37 -25.80
CA ILE A 439 32.10 -10.68 -26.30
C ILE A 439 33.14 -11.68 -26.80
N PHE A 440 33.36 -12.79 -26.08
CA PHE A 440 34.33 -13.81 -26.34
C PHE A 440 33.71 -15.09 -26.88
N ARG A 441 32.76 -14.96 -27.78
CA ARG A 441 32.00 -16.09 -28.34
C ARG A 441 32.89 -17.20 -28.93
N ALA A 442 34.08 -16.85 -29.39
CA ALA A 442 35.06 -17.80 -29.90
C ALA A 442 35.67 -18.72 -28.81
N ASP A 443 35.64 -18.30 -27.55
CA ASP A 443 36.24 -19.02 -26.43
C ASP A 443 35.22 -19.89 -25.70
N LEU A 444 33.95 -19.98 -26.14
CA LEU A 444 32.86 -20.75 -25.49
C LEU A 444 33.15 -22.26 -25.28
N GLY A 445 34.10 -22.82 -26.09
CA GLY A 445 34.51 -24.22 -25.94
C GLY A 445 35.54 -24.46 -24.83
N ASP A 446 36.07 -23.41 -24.18
CA ASP A 446 37.09 -23.51 -23.15
C ASP A 446 36.58 -22.88 -21.82
N PRO A 447 36.06 -23.69 -20.86
CA PRO A 447 35.52 -23.18 -19.60
C PRO A 447 36.53 -22.38 -18.77
N ARG A 448 37.83 -22.70 -18.83
CA ARG A 448 38.84 -21.97 -18.06
C ARG A 448 39.03 -20.57 -18.60
N LYS A 449 39.11 -20.41 -19.93
CA LYS A 449 39.18 -19.08 -20.54
C LYS A 449 37.95 -18.26 -20.25
N ILE A 450 36.76 -18.84 -20.28
CA ILE A 450 35.54 -18.12 -19.95
C ILE A 450 35.58 -17.65 -18.48
N GLU A 451 36.07 -18.47 -17.56
CA GLU A 451 36.22 -18.07 -16.16
C GLU A 451 37.23 -16.93 -15.98
N GLU A 452 38.40 -17.04 -16.56
CA GLU A 452 39.45 -15.98 -16.57
C GLU A 452 38.91 -14.66 -17.15
N ARG A 453 38.21 -14.72 -18.29
CA ARG A 453 37.55 -13.56 -18.91
C ARG A 453 36.42 -12.96 -18.05
N THR A 454 35.72 -13.82 -17.34
CA THR A 454 34.63 -13.38 -16.44
C THR A 454 35.19 -12.60 -15.25
N GLU A 455 36.31 -13.04 -14.68
CA GLU A 455 36.99 -12.30 -13.61
C GLU A 455 37.57 -10.99 -14.13
N GLU A 456 38.26 -11.02 -15.29
CA GLU A 456 38.77 -9.80 -15.95
C GLU A 456 37.65 -8.80 -16.22
N TYR A 457 36.49 -9.26 -16.69
CA TYR A 457 35.33 -8.40 -16.95
C TYR A 457 34.76 -7.82 -15.65
N ARG A 458 34.69 -8.63 -14.59
CA ARG A 458 34.18 -8.19 -13.27
C ARG A 458 35.08 -7.08 -12.74
N ASP A 459 36.36 -7.30 -12.70
CA ASP A 459 37.32 -6.31 -12.18
C ASP A 459 37.33 -5.01 -12.99
N LYS A 460 37.09 -5.10 -14.28
CA LYS A 460 37.18 -3.97 -15.20
C LYS A 460 35.87 -3.17 -15.30
N PHE A 461 34.71 -3.83 -15.20
CA PHE A 461 33.41 -3.23 -15.52
C PHE A 461 32.32 -3.45 -14.45
N ALA A 462 32.32 -4.57 -13.74
CA ALA A 462 31.24 -4.93 -12.83
C ALA A 462 31.61 -4.71 -11.37
N ASN A 463 31.97 -3.47 -11.01
CA ASN A 463 32.30 -3.06 -9.67
C ASN A 463 31.78 -1.63 -9.42
N PRO A 464 31.65 -1.18 -8.16
CA PRO A 464 31.07 0.13 -7.87
C PRO A 464 31.97 1.30 -8.28
N PHE A 465 33.32 1.10 -8.40
CA PHE A 465 34.25 2.18 -8.63
C PHE A 465 34.19 2.71 -10.05
N VAL A 466 33.81 1.87 -11.02
CA VAL A 466 33.59 2.32 -12.41
C VAL A 466 32.45 3.34 -12.48
N ALA A 467 31.35 3.06 -11.81
CA ALA A 467 30.22 3.99 -11.73
C ALA A 467 30.56 5.23 -10.89
N ALA A 468 31.28 5.05 -9.78
CA ALA A 468 31.70 6.15 -8.91
C ALA A 468 32.66 7.11 -9.62
N SER A 469 33.60 6.61 -10.43
CA SER A 469 34.52 7.45 -11.21
C SER A 469 33.83 8.33 -12.25
N ARG A 470 32.58 7.99 -12.61
CA ARG A 470 31.73 8.78 -13.51
C ARG A 470 30.73 9.67 -12.78
N GLY A 471 30.72 9.64 -11.46
CA GLY A 471 29.72 10.38 -10.65
C GLY A 471 28.31 9.77 -10.67
N PHE A 472 28.15 8.51 -11.07
CA PHE A 472 26.87 7.81 -11.08
C PHE A 472 26.51 7.23 -9.69
N VAL A 473 27.52 7.08 -8.85
CA VAL A 473 27.43 6.75 -7.42
C VAL A 473 28.16 7.85 -6.65
N ASP A 474 27.49 8.44 -5.68
CA ASP A 474 28.04 9.56 -4.91
C ASP A 474 29.13 9.12 -3.94
N ASP A 475 29.03 7.89 -3.40
CA ASP A 475 30.08 7.30 -2.58
C ASP A 475 29.97 5.77 -2.50
N VAL A 476 31.08 5.10 -2.31
CA VAL A 476 31.15 3.69 -1.94
C VAL A 476 31.36 3.60 -0.44
N ILE A 477 30.35 3.13 0.28
CA ILE A 477 30.27 3.22 1.74
C ILE A 477 30.52 1.87 2.43
N MET A 478 31.10 1.92 3.63
CA MET A 478 31.19 0.74 4.51
C MET A 478 29.77 0.31 4.92
N PRO A 479 29.39 -0.97 4.78
CA PRO A 479 28.05 -1.45 5.08
C PRO A 479 27.56 -1.06 6.48
N ARG A 480 28.41 -1.20 7.50
CA ARG A 480 28.13 -0.85 8.89
C ARG A 480 27.68 0.60 9.10
N ASN A 481 28.02 1.50 8.18
CA ASN A 481 27.71 2.93 8.26
C ASN A 481 26.42 3.33 7.51
N THR A 482 25.69 2.37 6.96
CA THR A 482 24.51 2.62 6.10
C THR A 482 23.49 3.52 6.79
N ARG A 483 23.07 3.20 8.02
CA ARG A 483 22.09 4.00 8.77
C ARG A 483 22.48 5.49 8.83
N ARG A 484 23.67 5.78 9.31
CA ARG A 484 24.17 7.15 9.44
C ARG A 484 24.18 7.90 8.11
N ARG A 485 24.58 7.22 7.03
CA ARG A 485 24.67 7.82 5.69
C ARG A 485 23.29 8.16 5.14
N LEU A 486 22.30 7.26 5.32
CA LEU A 486 20.92 7.49 4.90
C LEU A 486 20.31 8.66 5.67
N ILE A 487 20.43 8.69 7.01
CA ILE A 487 19.87 9.76 7.85
C ILE A 487 20.46 11.13 7.45
N ARG A 488 21.77 11.22 7.26
CA ARG A 488 22.42 12.48 6.86
C ARG A 488 21.98 12.96 5.48
N SER A 489 21.81 12.03 4.53
CA SER A 489 21.29 12.36 3.20
C SER A 489 19.86 12.86 3.25
N LEU A 490 18.98 12.19 4.01
CA LEU A 490 17.59 12.61 4.16
C LEU A 490 17.49 13.96 4.88
N ALA A 491 18.34 14.21 5.90
CA ALA A 491 18.40 15.49 6.58
C ALA A 491 18.83 16.64 5.63
N MET A 492 19.83 16.40 4.79
CA MET A 492 20.26 17.34 3.75
C MET A 492 19.17 17.63 2.73
N LEU A 493 18.38 16.61 2.37
CA LEU A 493 17.30 16.71 1.39
C LEU A 493 15.97 17.22 1.96
N ARG A 494 15.89 17.50 3.26
CA ARG A 494 14.63 17.87 3.94
C ARG A 494 13.87 19.01 3.24
N ASN A 495 14.59 19.98 2.69
CA ASN A 495 14.02 21.14 2.02
C ASN A 495 14.08 21.03 0.48
N LYS A 496 14.24 19.82 -0.04
CA LYS A 496 14.22 19.59 -1.49
C LYS A 496 12.93 20.15 -2.09
N LYS A 497 13.10 20.95 -3.16
CA LYS A 497 12.00 21.42 -4.02
C LYS A 497 12.30 21.01 -5.44
N LEU A 498 11.40 20.27 -6.01
CA LEU A 498 11.46 19.82 -7.39
C LEU A 498 10.04 19.86 -7.95
N GLU A 499 9.85 20.56 -9.07
CA GLU A 499 8.57 20.69 -9.73
C GLU A 499 8.64 19.99 -11.09
N ASN A 500 7.59 19.26 -11.44
CA ASN A 500 7.42 18.72 -12.77
C ASN A 500 6.81 19.79 -13.69
N PRO A 501 7.01 19.72 -15.01
CA PRO A 501 6.29 20.55 -15.95
C PRO A 501 4.78 20.46 -15.70
N TRP A 502 4.08 21.59 -15.87
CA TRP A 502 2.64 21.61 -15.71
C TRP A 502 1.94 20.65 -16.67
N LYS A 503 0.98 19.89 -16.17
CA LYS A 503 0.11 18.98 -16.95
C LYS A 503 -1.23 18.83 -16.23
N LYS A 504 -2.30 18.53 -16.98
CA LYS A 504 -3.61 18.26 -16.37
C LYS A 504 -3.56 17.01 -15.46
N HIS A 505 -2.91 15.98 -15.94
CA HIS A 505 -2.53 14.74 -15.27
C HIS A 505 -1.46 14.05 -16.11
N ASP A 506 -0.77 13.09 -15.56
CA ASP A 506 0.15 12.25 -16.34
C ASP A 506 -0.62 11.24 -17.21
N ASN A 507 0.04 10.78 -18.25
CA ASN A 507 -0.41 9.67 -19.10
C ASN A 507 0.46 8.44 -18.79
N LEU A 508 0.25 7.90 -17.61
CA LEU A 508 0.93 6.70 -17.13
C LEU A 508 0.60 5.51 -18.05
N PRO A 509 1.57 4.63 -18.37
CA PRO A 509 1.30 3.41 -19.13
C PRO A 509 0.46 2.42 -18.31
N LEU A 510 -0.88 2.53 -18.39
CA LEU A 510 -1.86 1.74 -17.64
C LEU A 510 -1.94 0.28 -18.11
#